data_68114cbc43c24e94e2b788752ebbbd1e
#
_entry.id   68114cbc43c24e94e2b788752ebbbd1e
#
_cell.length_a   1.000
_cell.length_b   1.000
_cell.length_c   1.000
_cell.angle_alpha   90.00
_cell.angle_beta   90.00
_cell.angle_gamma   90.00
#
_symmetry.space_group_name_H-M   'P 1'
#
loop_
_entity.id
_entity.type
_entity.pdbx_description
1 polymer ?
#
loop_
_entity_poly.entity_id
_entity_poly.type
_entity_poly.pdbx_seq_one_letter_code
_entity_poly.pdbx_strand_id
1 'polypeptide(L)'
;MKAIPLLLAALAACALPVGPTALAQDAGAKAADKAKAPPSARFEPVVRDIEGWKIHIDPALLEGEHREEGAKALTMLANHLQRIKILVPAEPLVKLQALEIWIEHNHPLLKAMQYHPSKGWLVANGHDPRLTRKVHIPQARELVSRSQLLKHPAVILHELAHAYHDQILSFDHPEVIAAYNKAKEAGTYESVLLYTGKKVKHYGLTNHKEYFAEGTEAYFYRNDFYPFVRA
;
A
#
# COMPACT_ATOMS: atom_id res chain seq x y z
N MET A 1 -25.55 13.54 -14.13
CA MET A 1 -24.10 13.33 -14.28
C MET A 1 -23.78 12.01 -13.58
N LYS A 2 -23.46 10.96 -14.36
CA LYS A 2 -23.23 9.60 -13.84
C LYS A 2 -21.83 9.56 -13.23
N ALA A 3 -21.71 9.10 -11.97
CA ALA A 3 -20.46 8.90 -11.28
C ALA A 3 -19.61 7.90 -12.07
N ILE A 4 -18.43 8.32 -12.49
CA ILE A 4 -17.45 7.48 -13.18
C ILE A 4 -16.75 6.66 -12.09
N PRO A 5 -16.75 5.32 -12.16
CA PRO A 5 -15.93 4.51 -11.25
C PRO A 5 -14.45 4.78 -11.53
N LEU A 6 -13.73 5.13 -10.50
CA LEU A 6 -12.50 5.91 -10.50
C LEU A 6 -11.24 5.18 -11.02
N LEU A 7 -11.31 3.95 -11.50
CA LEU A 7 -10.08 3.21 -11.86
C LEU A 7 -10.12 2.35 -13.13
N LEU A 8 -11.23 2.28 -13.84
CA LEU A 8 -11.38 1.32 -14.96
C LEU A 8 -11.22 1.90 -16.36
N ALA A 9 -11.03 3.20 -16.52
CA ALA A 9 -11.00 3.82 -17.85
C ALA A 9 -9.67 3.67 -18.63
N ALA A 10 -8.64 3.04 -18.07
CA ALA A 10 -7.31 3.02 -18.67
C ALA A 10 -6.97 1.78 -19.52
N LEU A 11 -7.91 0.84 -19.75
CA LEU A 11 -7.62 -0.39 -20.49
C LEU A 11 -8.76 -0.77 -21.47
N ALA A 12 -9.02 0.08 -22.45
CA ALA A 12 -9.80 -0.31 -23.61
C ALA A 12 -8.87 -0.62 -24.79
N ALA A 13 -8.80 -1.85 -25.21
CA ALA A 13 -8.88 -2.34 -26.57
C ALA A 13 -8.33 -3.73 -26.78
N CYS A 14 -9.11 -4.50 -27.50
CA CYS A 14 -8.88 -5.75 -28.22
C CYS A 14 -9.30 -7.05 -27.54
N ALA A 15 -10.42 -7.53 -28.04
CA ALA A 15 -11.00 -8.85 -27.81
C ALA A 15 -10.47 -9.90 -28.80
N LEU A 16 -10.45 -11.17 -28.41
CA LEU A 16 -10.93 -12.44 -28.97
C LEU A 16 -10.20 -13.66 -28.37
N PRO A 17 -10.67 -14.94 -28.58
CA PRO A 17 -11.48 -15.63 -27.57
C PRO A 17 -10.86 -16.91 -26.95
N VAL A 18 -11.46 -17.31 -25.92
CA VAL A 18 -11.60 -18.52 -25.09
C VAL A 18 -11.00 -19.87 -25.51
N GLY A 19 -10.42 -20.56 -24.52
CA GLY A 19 -10.31 -22.01 -24.35
C GLY A 19 -9.90 -22.36 -22.91
N PRO A 20 -10.38 -23.49 -22.32
CA PRO A 20 -10.51 -23.62 -20.88
C PRO A 20 -9.44 -24.45 -20.16
N THR A 21 -9.41 -24.28 -18.84
CA THR A 21 -8.95 -25.17 -17.75
C THR A 21 -7.47 -25.41 -17.49
N ALA A 22 -7.05 -25.03 -16.27
CA ALA A 22 -6.45 -25.98 -15.33
C ALA A 22 -6.30 -25.37 -13.94
N LEU A 23 -6.78 -26.07 -12.95
CA LEU A 23 -6.65 -25.87 -11.50
C LEU A 23 -5.18 -25.92 -11.09
N ALA A 24 -4.70 -24.95 -10.34
CA ALA A 24 -3.45 -25.08 -9.61
C ALA A 24 -3.70 -24.94 -8.11
N GLN A 25 -3.26 -25.96 -7.43
CA GLN A 25 -3.49 -26.32 -6.05
C GLN A 25 -2.79 -25.38 -5.06
N ASP A 26 -3.50 -25.19 -3.98
CA ASP A 26 -3.10 -24.71 -2.67
C ASP A 26 -1.83 -25.42 -2.17
N ALA A 27 -0.77 -24.65 -1.89
CA ALA A 27 0.40 -25.18 -1.21
C ALA A 27 0.24 -24.93 0.29
N GLY A 28 -0.19 -25.95 0.98
CA GLY A 28 -0.42 -26.01 2.41
C GLY A 28 0.79 -25.63 3.25
N ALA A 29 0.62 -24.66 4.13
CA ALA A 29 1.53 -24.33 5.20
C ALA A 29 1.43 -25.36 6.33
N LYS A 30 2.49 -26.15 6.49
CA LYS A 30 2.79 -26.82 7.77
C LYS A 30 3.73 -25.91 8.54
N ALA A 31 3.25 -25.27 9.59
CA ALA A 31 4.10 -24.69 10.63
C ALA A 31 3.59 -25.17 11.98
N ALA A 32 4.47 -25.86 12.68
CA ALA A 32 4.26 -26.40 14.02
C ALA A 32 4.16 -25.28 15.06
N ASP A 33 3.21 -25.50 15.89
CA ASP A 33 2.82 -24.83 17.11
C ASP A 33 4.02 -24.59 18.07
N LYS A 34 4.32 -23.32 18.34
CA LYS A 34 4.85 -22.83 19.61
C LYS A 34 3.97 -21.66 19.99
N ALA A 35 3.11 -21.87 20.97
CA ALA A 35 2.31 -20.82 21.59
C ALA A 35 3.23 -19.67 22.02
N LYS A 36 3.33 -18.67 21.19
CA LYS A 36 4.00 -17.40 21.49
C LYS A 36 3.09 -16.64 22.42
N ALA A 37 3.64 -16.07 23.49
CA ALA A 37 2.92 -15.16 24.37
C ALA A 37 2.14 -14.12 23.52
N PRO A 38 0.95 -13.72 23.95
CA PRO A 38 0.16 -12.74 23.20
C PRO A 38 1.02 -11.51 22.94
N PRO A 39 0.97 -10.93 21.72
CA PRO A 39 1.77 -9.78 21.39
C PRO A 39 1.42 -8.63 22.33
N SER A 40 2.39 -8.23 23.16
CA SER A 40 2.22 -7.08 24.04
C SER A 40 2.30 -5.80 23.24
N ALA A 41 1.43 -4.85 23.59
CA ALA A 41 1.55 -3.48 23.12
C ALA A 41 2.96 -2.96 23.44
N ARG A 42 3.72 -2.54 22.42
CA ARG A 42 5.10 -2.05 22.62
C ARG A 42 5.13 -0.64 23.18
N PHE A 43 4.11 0.14 22.89
CA PHE A 43 3.89 1.50 23.39
C PHE A 43 2.42 1.87 23.22
N GLU A 44 1.99 2.96 23.87
CA GLU A 44 0.70 3.58 23.61
C GLU A 44 0.90 4.74 22.62
N PRO A 45 0.26 4.72 21.43
CA PRO A 45 0.49 5.73 20.42
C PRO A 45 -0.13 7.07 20.80
N VAL A 46 0.56 8.16 20.47
CA VAL A 46 -0.03 9.49 20.47
C VAL A 46 -0.79 9.68 19.16
N VAL A 47 -2.08 9.95 19.26
CA VAL A 47 -2.93 10.16 18.08
C VAL A 47 -2.94 11.64 17.69
N ARG A 48 -2.65 11.94 16.42
CA ARG A 48 -2.73 13.30 15.84
C ARG A 48 -3.44 13.27 14.50
N ASP A 49 -4.09 14.38 14.17
CA ASP A 49 -4.48 14.67 12.79
C ASP A 49 -3.30 15.27 12.04
N ILE A 50 -2.99 14.71 10.86
CA ILE A 50 -2.02 15.27 9.92
C ILE A 50 -2.68 15.29 8.54
N GLU A 51 -2.90 16.48 8.00
CA GLU A 51 -3.50 16.70 6.69
C GLU A 51 -4.90 16.07 6.51
N GLY A 52 -5.62 15.83 7.62
CA GLY A 52 -6.94 15.20 7.64
C GLY A 52 -6.91 13.69 7.84
N TRP A 53 -5.74 13.08 8.06
CA TRP A 53 -5.60 11.68 8.42
C TRP A 53 -5.33 11.49 9.91
N LYS A 54 -5.94 10.48 10.49
CA LYS A 54 -5.66 10.02 11.86
C LYS A 54 -4.38 9.21 11.89
N ILE A 55 -3.35 9.75 12.51
CA ILE A 55 -2.02 9.17 12.60
C ILE A 55 -1.75 8.70 14.03
N HIS A 56 -1.43 7.41 14.20
CA HIS A 56 -0.95 6.81 15.44
C HIS A 56 0.57 6.88 15.47
N ILE A 57 1.12 7.68 16.37
CA ILE A 57 2.55 8.02 16.39
C ILE A 57 3.21 7.36 17.60
N ASP A 58 4.33 6.67 17.37
CA ASP A 58 5.22 6.21 18.43
C ASP A 58 5.73 7.42 19.24
N PRO A 59 5.51 7.46 20.57
CA PRO A 59 5.98 8.56 21.42
C PRO A 59 7.48 8.86 21.30
N ALA A 60 8.30 7.85 21.00
CA ALA A 60 9.74 8.03 20.78
C ALA A 60 10.07 8.99 19.63
N LEU A 61 9.15 9.19 18.68
CA LEU A 61 9.30 10.18 17.59
C LEU A 61 8.94 11.60 17.99
N LEU A 62 8.35 11.81 19.18
CA LEU A 62 7.85 13.12 19.60
C LEU A 62 8.73 13.77 20.65
N GLU A 63 9.49 12.99 21.39
CA GLU A 63 10.34 13.42 22.50
C GLU A 63 11.61 12.58 22.63
N GLY A 64 12.55 13.03 23.43
CA GLY A 64 13.81 12.33 23.68
C GLY A 64 14.77 12.30 22.49
N GLU A 65 15.56 11.25 22.42
CA GLU A 65 16.68 11.07 21.47
C GLU A 65 16.23 11.08 19.99
N HIS A 66 15.03 10.54 19.69
CA HIS A 66 14.56 10.37 18.32
C HIS A 66 13.64 11.49 17.83
N ARG A 67 13.46 12.55 18.62
CA ARG A 67 12.58 13.69 18.29
C ARG A 67 12.91 14.36 16.95
N GLU A 68 14.19 14.53 16.65
CA GLU A 68 14.61 15.18 15.40
C GLU A 68 14.29 14.31 14.19
N GLU A 69 14.56 13.00 14.27
CA GLU A 69 14.17 12.03 13.25
C GLU A 69 12.65 12.04 13.05
N GLY A 70 11.90 12.00 14.16
CA GLY A 70 10.44 12.05 14.15
C GLY A 70 9.89 13.30 13.48
N ALA A 71 10.44 14.47 13.80
CA ALA A 71 10.02 15.73 13.18
C ALA A 71 10.21 15.72 11.65
N LYS A 72 11.35 15.21 11.16
CA LYS A 72 11.63 15.08 9.73
C LYS A 72 10.67 14.07 9.06
N ALA A 73 10.45 12.92 9.69
CA ALA A 73 9.56 11.87 9.17
C ALA A 73 8.09 12.34 9.11
N LEU A 74 7.60 13.01 10.15
CA LEU A 74 6.24 13.54 10.19
C LEU A 74 6.04 14.67 9.16
N THR A 75 7.05 15.52 8.95
CA THR A 75 7.04 16.53 7.89
C THR A 75 6.98 15.89 6.51
N MET A 76 7.73 14.81 6.28
CA MET A 76 7.68 14.09 5.00
C MET A 76 6.34 13.36 4.82
N LEU A 77 5.79 12.76 5.88
CA LEU A 77 4.45 12.16 5.84
C LEU A 77 3.40 13.21 5.46
N ALA A 78 3.42 14.37 6.11
CA ALA A 78 2.53 15.48 5.77
C ALA A 78 2.66 15.90 4.29
N ASN A 79 3.88 15.95 3.76
CA ASN A 79 4.13 16.24 2.34
C ASN A 79 3.49 15.20 1.40
N HIS A 80 3.62 13.90 1.70
CA HIS A 80 2.94 12.85 0.95
C HIS A 80 1.42 13.01 0.98
N LEU A 81 0.85 13.22 2.17
CA LEU A 81 -0.60 13.38 2.37
C LEU A 81 -1.15 14.63 1.69
N GLN A 82 -0.44 15.75 1.76
CA GLN A 82 -0.81 16.99 1.07
C GLN A 82 -0.82 16.81 -0.45
N ARG A 83 0.16 16.10 -1.00
CA ARG A 83 0.18 15.75 -2.42
C ARG A 83 -1.03 14.90 -2.81
N ILE A 84 -1.41 13.92 -2.00
CA ILE A 84 -2.60 13.10 -2.23
C ILE A 84 -3.86 13.99 -2.25
N LYS A 85 -3.99 14.94 -1.31
CA LYS A 85 -5.11 15.91 -1.30
C LYS A 85 -5.21 16.75 -2.57
N ILE A 86 -4.09 17.08 -3.18
CA ILE A 86 -4.05 17.88 -4.42
C ILE A 86 -4.45 17.05 -5.64
N LEU A 87 -4.03 15.79 -5.68
CA LEU A 87 -4.15 14.93 -6.87
C LEU A 87 -5.44 14.10 -6.91
N VAL A 88 -5.98 13.73 -5.74
CA VAL A 88 -7.15 12.85 -5.65
C VAL A 88 -8.43 13.70 -5.59
N PRO A 89 -9.47 13.39 -6.40
CA PRO A 89 -10.76 14.07 -6.35
C PRO A 89 -11.42 13.98 -4.98
N ALA A 90 -12.28 14.95 -4.65
CA ALA A 90 -12.86 15.12 -3.32
C ALA A 90 -13.62 13.89 -2.80
N GLU A 91 -14.42 13.22 -3.64
CA GLU A 91 -15.23 12.07 -3.21
C GLU A 91 -14.37 10.89 -2.71
N PRO A 92 -13.39 10.34 -3.49
CA PRO A 92 -12.51 9.30 -2.97
C PRO A 92 -11.55 9.80 -1.89
N LEU A 93 -11.19 11.09 -1.88
CA LEU A 93 -10.31 11.66 -0.86
C LEU A 93 -10.93 11.55 0.54
N VAL A 94 -12.22 11.85 0.70
CA VAL A 94 -12.91 11.71 1.99
C VAL A 94 -12.81 10.26 2.50
N LYS A 95 -12.95 9.28 1.61
CA LYS A 95 -12.83 7.85 1.98
C LYS A 95 -11.38 7.49 2.33
N LEU A 96 -10.39 8.04 1.61
CA LEU A 96 -8.98 7.85 1.94
C LEU A 96 -8.61 8.44 3.29
N GLN A 97 -9.13 9.63 3.63
CA GLN A 97 -8.87 10.27 4.93
C GLN A 97 -9.48 9.53 6.12
N ALA A 98 -10.47 8.66 5.89
CA ALA A 98 -11.00 7.78 6.93
C ALA A 98 -10.09 6.59 7.27
N LEU A 99 -9.06 6.32 6.46
CA LEU A 99 -8.11 5.22 6.66
C LEU A 99 -6.99 5.67 7.59
N GLU A 100 -6.66 4.83 8.58
CA GLU A 100 -5.72 5.19 9.63
C GLU A 100 -4.28 4.81 9.27
N ILE A 101 -3.33 5.61 9.73
CA ILE A 101 -1.89 5.37 9.53
C ILE A 101 -1.23 5.21 10.90
N TRP A 102 -0.26 4.27 10.98
CA TRP A 102 0.54 4.01 12.17
C TRP A 102 2.02 4.18 11.83
N ILE A 103 2.74 5.01 12.57
CA ILE A 103 4.17 5.25 12.36
C ILE A 103 4.97 4.95 13.62
N GLU A 104 6.06 4.21 13.46
CA GLU A 104 6.98 3.81 14.53
C GLU A 104 8.40 4.33 14.27
N HIS A 105 9.14 4.56 15.34
CA HIS A 105 10.56 4.85 15.22
C HIS A 105 11.28 3.67 14.56
N ASN A 106 11.19 2.48 15.16
CA ASN A 106 11.88 1.29 14.64
C ASN A 106 11.21 -0.01 15.11
N HIS A 107 10.39 -0.59 14.23
CA HIS A 107 9.81 -1.91 14.52
C HIS A 107 10.89 -2.99 14.46
N PRO A 108 10.99 -3.92 15.45
CA PRO A 108 12.07 -4.89 15.50
C PRO A 108 12.09 -5.88 14.33
N LEU A 109 10.91 -6.29 13.83
CA LEU A 109 10.77 -7.33 12.82
C LEU A 109 10.33 -6.78 11.45
N LEU A 110 9.36 -5.87 11.42
CA LEU A 110 8.84 -5.30 10.18
C LEU A 110 9.74 -4.15 9.71
N LYS A 111 10.02 -4.12 8.40
CA LYS A 111 10.93 -3.13 7.81
C LYS A 111 10.27 -2.33 6.69
N ALA A 112 9.48 -3.00 5.85
CA ALA A 112 8.79 -2.34 4.75
C ALA A 112 7.50 -1.65 5.24
N MET A 113 7.18 -0.51 4.66
CA MET A 113 5.86 0.10 4.79
C MET A 113 4.84 -0.86 4.20
N GLN A 114 3.70 -1.02 4.84
CA GLN A 114 2.69 -2.00 4.44
C GLN A 114 1.33 -1.74 5.07
N TYR A 115 0.28 -2.15 4.37
CA TYR A 115 -1.06 -2.23 4.92
C TYR A 115 -1.29 -3.60 5.58
N HIS A 116 -1.98 -3.63 6.73
CA HIS A 116 -2.27 -4.86 7.47
C HIS A 116 -3.76 -5.25 7.41
N PRO A 117 -4.20 -6.08 6.48
CA PRO A 117 -5.62 -6.47 6.38
C PRO A 117 -6.06 -7.46 7.47
N SER A 118 -5.15 -8.29 8.01
CA SER A 118 -5.49 -9.46 8.81
C SER A 118 -5.02 -9.36 10.27
N LYS A 119 -5.96 -9.25 11.21
CA LYS A 119 -5.70 -9.38 12.64
C LYS A 119 -5.12 -10.75 13.00
N GLY A 120 -5.65 -11.81 12.37
CA GLY A 120 -5.20 -13.19 12.63
C GLY A 120 -3.73 -13.37 12.26
N TRP A 121 -3.30 -12.83 11.12
CA TRP A 121 -1.90 -12.88 10.70
C TRP A 121 -0.99 -12.11 11.68
N LEU A 122 -1.39 -10.91 12.09
CA LEU A 122 -0.62 -10.12 13.07
C LEU A 122 -0.40 -10.89 14.37
N VAL A 123 -1.46 -11.44 14.95
CA VAL A 123 -1.39 -12.23 16.19
C VAL A 123 -0.52 -13.47 16.01
N ALA A 124 -0.71 -14.24 14.96
CA ALA A 124 0.05 -15.45 14.68
C ALA A 124 1.55 -15.20 14.51
N ASN A 125 1.93 -14.01 14.02
CA ASN A 125 3.32 -13.61 13.83
C ASN A 125 3.89 -12.76 15.00
N GLY A 126 3.14 -12.60 16.08
CA GLY A 126 3.60 -11.87 17.27
C GLY A 126 3.65 -10.35 17.09
N HIS A 127 2.83 -9.79 16.18
CA HIS A 127 2.70 -8.36 15.96
C HIS A 127 1.51 -7.78 16.73
N ASP A 128 1.54 -6.48 16.98
CA ASP A 128 0.47 -5.77 17.66
C ASP A 128 -0.85 -5.83 16.85
N PRO A 129 -1.93 -6.42 17.41
CA PRO A 129 -3.20 -6.52 16.70
C PRO A 129 -3.87 -5.16 16.42
N ARG A 130 -3.44 -4.07 17.07
CA ARG A 130 -3.92 -2.71 16.81
C ARG A 130 -3.48 -2.16 15.45
N LEU A 131 -2.49 -2.78 14.81
CA LEU A 131 -2.09 -2.49 13.41
C LEU A 131 -3.13 -2.95 12.39
N THR A 132 -4.12 -3.76 12.79
CA THR A 132 -5.18 -4.25 11.89
C THR A 132 -5.87 -3.09 11.18
N ARG A 133 -5.99 -3.20 9.85
CA ARG A 133 -6.62 -2.23 8.96
C ARG A 133 -5.97 -0.84 8.99
N LYS A 134 -4.66 -0.80 9.27
CA LYS A 134 -3.87 0.43 9.23
C LYS A 134 -2.73 0.33 8.23
N VAL A 135 -2.43 1.44 7.60
CA VAL A 135 -1.16 1.64 6.90
C VAL A 135 -0.07 1.77 7.95
N HIS A 136 0.96 0.95 7.87
CA HIS A 136 2.03 0.89 8.86
C HIS A 136 3.36 1.34 8.26
N ILE A 137 3.96 2.32 8.90
CA ILE A 137 5.31 2.83 8.62
C ILE A 137 6.21 2.34 9.76
N PRO A 138 6.85 1.16 9.64
CA PRO A 138 7.55 0.51 10.74
C PRO A 138 8.89 1.16 11.10
N GLN A 139 9.43 2.00 10.20
CA GLN A 139 10.70 2.72 10.38
C GLN A 139 10.55 4.14 9.84
N ALA A 140 10.37 5.09 10.74
CA ALA A 140 10.16 6.50 10.40
C ALA A 140 11.23 7.08 9.47
N ARG A 141 12.51 6.67 9.66
CA ARG A 141 13.65 7.11 8.84
C ARG A 141 13.52 6.77 7.36
N GLU A 142 12.75 5.71 6.99
CA GLU A 142 12.56 5.33 5.60
C GLU A 142 11.76 6.38 4.81
N LEU A 143 10.89 7.15 5.45
CA LEU A 143 10.18 8.25 4.79
C LEU A 143 11.11 9.33 4.25
N VAL A 144 12.26 9.55 4.88
CA VAL A 144 13.26 10.56 4.48
C VAL A 144 14.48 9.95 3.78
N SER A 145 14.50 8.63 3.64
CA SER A 145 15.57 7.93 2.95
C SER A 145 15.58 8.28 1.46
N ARG A 146 16.73 8.79 0.96
CA ARG A 146 16.87 9.11 -0.46
C ARG A 146 16.63 7.90 -1.35
N SER A 147 17.09 6.72 -0.95
CA SER A 147 16.87 5.49 -1.70
C SER A 147 15.39 5.14 -1.80
N GLN A 148 14.63 5.30 -0.71
CA GLN A 148 13.20 5.05 -0.70
C GLN A 148 12.44 6.06 -1.56
N LEU A 149 12.78 7.35 -1.46
CA LEU A 149 12.15 8.41 -2.28
C LEU A 149 12.38 8.21 -3.77
N LEU A 150 13.53 7.69 -4.17
CA LEU A 150 13.84 7.39 -5.57
C LEU A 150 13.16 6.11 -6.05
N LYS A 151 13.15 5.09 -5.19
CA LYS A 151 12.59 3.78 -5.50
C LYS A 151 11.07 3.79 -5.53
N HIS A 152 10.43 4.45 -4.59
CA HIS A 152 9.00 4.37 -4.38
C HIS A 152 8.41 5.72 -3.93
N PRO A 153 8.37 6.72 -4.84
CA PRO A 153 7.98 8.09 -4.49
C PRO A 153 6.52 8.23 -4.08
N ALA A 154 5.68 7.25 -4.39
CA ALA A 154 4.26 7.23 -4.08
C ALA A 154 3.89 6.22 -2.97
N VAL A 155 4.86 5.72 -2.19
CA VAL A 155 4.66 4.62 -1.22
C VAL A 155 3.45 4.82 -0.29
N ILE A 156 3.21 6.03 0.21
CA ILE A 156 2.06 6.27 1.09
C ILE A 156 0.73 6.16 0.32
N LEU A 157 0.68 6.59 -0.93
CA LEU A 157 -0.49 6.41 -1.79
C LEU A 157 -0.71 4.93 -2.12
N HIS A 158 0.36 4.17 -2.35
CA HIS A 158 0.32 2.72 -2.57
C HIS A 158 -0.33 1.98 -1.39
N GLU A 159 0.16 2.22 -0.18
CA GLU A 159 -0.37 1.56 1.01
C GLU A 159 -1.80 2.01 1.35
N LEU A 160 -2.13 3.28 1.11
CA LEU A 160 -3.49 3.77 1.21
C LEU A 160 -4.40 3.17 0.13
N ALA A 161 -3.89 2.86 -1.06
CA ALA A 161 -4.64 2.17 -2.09
C ALA A 161 -4.98 0.72 -1.68
N HIS A 162 -4.05 -0.01 -1.03
CA HIS A 162 -4.36 -1.30 -0.43
C HIS A 162 -5.47 -1.20 0.63
N ALA A 163 -5.36 -0.20 1.52
CA ALA A 163 -6.36 0.05 2.55
C ALA A 163 -7.73 0.40 1.95
N TYR A 164 -7.76 1.21 0.89
CA TYR A 164 -8.97 1.55 0.15
C TYR A 164 -9.57 0.34 -0.55
N HIS A 165 -8.75 -0.46 -1.20
CA HIS A 165 -9.17 -1.68 -1.88
C HIS A 165 -9.82 -2.67 -0.91
N ASP A 166 -9.23 -2.86 0.29
CA ASP A 166 -9.79 -3.75 1.32
C ASP A 166 -11.06 -3.18 1.94
N GLN A 167 -11.01 -1.92 2.42
CA GLN A 167 -12.03 -1.38 3.32
C GLN A 167 -13.20 -0.73 2.61
N ILE A 168 -13.03 -0.24 1.40
CA ILE A 168 -14.05 0.50 0.64
C ILE A 168 -14.60 -0.32 -0.53
N LEU A 169 -13.72 -1.01 -1.28
CA LEU A 169 -14.13 -1.78 -2.48
C LEU A 169 -14.35 -3.28 -2.18
N SER A 170 -13.63 -3.86 -1.25
CA SER A 170 -13.33 -5.28 -1.07
C SER A 170 -12.18 -5.75 -1.96
N PHE A 171 -11.30 -6.58 -1.40
CA PHE A 171 -10.25 -7.25 -2.19
C PHE A 171 -10.80 -8.17 -3.29
N ASP A 172 -12.05 -8.62 -3.15
CA ASP A 172 -12.73 -9.46 -4.13
C ASP A 172 -13.52 -8.64 -5.16
N HIS A 173 -13.24 -7.33 -5.31
CA HIS A 173 -13.94 -6.46 -6.25
C HIS A 173 -13.80 -6.99 -7.69
N PRO A 174 -14.91 -7.38 -8.36
CA PRO A 174 -14.86 -8.12 -9.61
C PRO A 174 -14.19 -7.35 -10.75
N GLU A 175 -14.38 -6.03 -10.81
CA GLU A 175 -13.80 -5.19 -11.86
C GLU A 175 -12.27 -5.07 -11.72
N VAL A 176 -11.75 -5.03 -10.49
CA VAL A 176 -10.30 -5.01 -10.23
C VAL A 176 -9.69 -6.35 -10.65
N ILE A 177 -10.33 -7.47 -10.27
CA ILE A 177 -9.88 -8.81 -10.66
C ILE A 177 -9.91 -8.98 -12.18
N ALA A 178 -10.99 -8.54 -12.84
CA ALA A 178 -11.12 -8.62 -14.29
C ALA A 178 -10.04 -7.78 -15.01
N ALA A 179 -9.77 -6.56 -14.53
CA ALA A 179 -8.72 -5.70 -15.08
C ALA A 179 -7.33 -6.31 -14.92
N TYR A 180 -7.03 -6.87 -13.74
CA TYR A 180 -5.78 -7.60 -13.49
C TYR A 180 -5.61 -8.79 -14.42
N ASN A 181 -6.63 -9.64 -14.56
CA ASN A 181 -6.58 -10.82 -15.43
C ASN A 181 -6.34 -10.42 -16.88
N LYS A 182 -7.03 -9.38 -17.36
CA LYS A 182 -6.83 -8.84 -18.71
C LYS A 182 -5.39 -8.35 -18.93
N ALA A 183 -4.82 -7.62 -17.98
CA ALA A 183 -3.45 -7.14 -18.07
C ALA A 183 -2.42 -8.29 -18.07
N LYS A 184 -2.68 -9.32 -17.27
CA LYS A 184 -1.86 -10.53 -17.21
C LYS A 184 -1.91 -11.33 -18.52
N GLU A 185 -3.11 -11.53 -19.08
CA GLU A 185 -3.32 -12.23 -20.36
C GLU A 185 -2.67 -11.49 -21.54
N ALA A 186 -2.72 -10.15 -21.52
CA ALA A 186 -2.09 -9.33 -22.55
C ALA A 186 -0.56 -9.41 -22.56
N GLY A 187 0.08 -9.88 -21.49
CA GLY A 187 1.53 -10.02 -21.38
C GLY A 187 2.32 -8.71 -21.38
N THR A 188 1.65 -7.55 -21.37
CA THR A 188 2.29 -6.23 -21.52
C THR A 188 3.23 -5.88 -20.36
N TYR A 189 3.01 -6.46 -19.19
CA TYR A 189 3.75 -6.19 -17.96
C TYR A 189 4.82 -7.23 -17.61
N GLU A 190 5.06 -8.22 -18.48
CA GLU A 190 6.09 -9.24 -18.23
C GLU A 190 7.52 -8.69 -18.34
N SER A 191 7.72 -7.59 -19.09
CA SER A 191 9.04 -6.96 -19.25
C SER A 191 8.89 -5.46 -19.48
N VAL A 192 8.94 -4.68 -18.40
CA VAL A 192 8.81 -3.21 -18.42
C VAL A 192 10.06 -2.55 -17.87
N LEU A 193 10.25 -1.26 -18.16
CA LEU A 193 11.33 -0.49 -17.56
C LEU A 193 11.02 -0.20 -16.09
N LEU A 194 11.97 -0.49 -15.21
CA LEU A 194 12.03 0.03 -13.86
C LEU A 194 12.70 1.42 -13.87
N TYR A 195 12.47 2.25 -12.87
CA TYR A 195 13.10 3.58 -12.72
C TYR A 195 14.65 3.58 -12.84
N THR A 196 15.29 2.44 -12.60
CA THR A 196 16.74 2.24 -12.75
C THR A 196 17.18 2.01 -14.18
N GLY A 197 16.26 1.94 -15.15
CA GLY A 197 16.53 1.61 -16.55
C GLY A 197 16.62 0.10 -16.85
N LYS A 198 16.47 -0.76 -15.83
CA LYS A 198 16.43 -2.22 -16.02
C LYS A 198 15.07 -2.68 -16.51
N LYS A 199 15.05 -3.69 -17.38
CA LYS A 199 13.81 -4.40 -17.74
C LYS A 199 13.51 -5.46 -16.70
N VAL A 200 12.31 -5.44 -16.14
CA VAL A 200 11.84 -6.37 -15.10
C VAL A 200 10.35 -6.65 -15.29
N LYS A 201 9.85 -7.68 -14.65
CA LYS A 201 8.42 -7.93 -14.52
C LYS A 201 7.81 -6.83 -13.63
N HIS A 202 6.69 -6.26 -14.05
CA HIS A 202 5.96 -5.25 -13.28
C HIS A 202 5.45 -5.84 -11.97
N TYR A 203 5.64 -5.14 -10.85
CA TYR A 203 5.22 -5.62 -9.54
C TYR A 203 3.71 -5.84 -9.43
N GLY A 204 2.92 -5.04 -10.13
CA GLY A 204 1.47 -5.20 -10.27
C GLY A 204 1.01 -6.56 -10.83
N LEU A 205 1.91 -7.37 -11.45
CA LEU A 205 1.59 -8.75 -11.85
C LEU A 205 1.69 -9.78 -10.72
N THR A 206 2.09 -9.36 -9.51
CA THR A 206 2.14 -10.25 -8.34
C THR A 206 0.76 -10.79 -7.99
N ASN A 207 -0.23 -9.90 -7.90
CA ASN A 207 -1.64 -10.21 -7.69
C ASN A 207 -2.50 -8.96 -7.98
N HIS A 208 -3.82 -9.11 -7.97
CA HIS A 208 -4.76 -8.02 -8.25
C HIS A 208 -4.73 -6.88 -7.23
N LYS A 209 -4.25 -7.10 -6.00
CA LYS A 209 -4.11 -6.06 -4.98
C LYS A 209 -2.94 -5.14 -5.29
N GLU A 210 -1.80 -5.74 -5.67
CA GLU A 210 -0.65 -4.98 -6.15
C GLU A 210 -0.95 -4.26 -7.47
N TYR A 211 -1.68 -4.92 -8.37
CA TYR A 211 -2.14 -4.29 -9.62
C TYR A 211 -2.95 -3.01 -9.37
N PHE A 212 -3.85 -3.05 -8.37
CA PHE A 212 -4.65 -1.90 -8.00
C PHE A 212 -3.80 -0.77 -7.40
N ALA A 213 -2.87 -1.10 -6.49
CA ALA A 213 -2.01 -0.12 -5.83
C ALA A 213 -1.03 0.54 -6.82
N GLU A 214 -0.34 -0.25 -7.62
CA GLU A 214 0.56 0.22 -8.70
C GLU A 214 -0.17 1.08 -9.73
N GLY A 215 -1.38 0.65 -10.15
CA GLY A 215 -2.23 1.42 -11.05
C GLY A 215 -2.68 2.75 -10.45
N THR A 216 -2.92 2.79 -9.14
CA THR A 216 -3.27 4.03 -8.42
C THR A 216 -2.11 5.02 -8.40
N GLU A 217 -0.88 4.55 -8.19
CA GLU A 217 0.32 5.39 -8.27
C GLU A 217 0.51 6.00 -9.66
N ALA A 218 0.48 5.16 -10.71
CA ALA A 218 0.65 5.62 -12.09
C ALA A 218 -0.46 6.59 -12.50
N TYR A 219 -1.68 6.40 -11.99
CA TYR A 219 -2.84 7.24 -12.34
C TYR A 219 -2.79 8.63 -11.69
N PHE A 220 -2.48 8.69 -10.40
CA PHE A 220 -2.55 9.94 -9.64
C PHE A 220 -1.22 10.66 -9.49
N TYR A 221 -0.10 9.94 -9.58
CA TYR A 221 1.20 10.56 -9.38
C TYR A 221 2.28 9.93 -10.24
N ARG A 222 3.07 9.00 -9.69
CA ARG A 222 4.20 8.37 -10.35
C ARG A 222 4.44 6.97 -9.79
N ASN A 223 4.56 6.01 -10.70
CA ASN A 223 4.98 4.65 -10.41
C ASN A 223 6.50 4.51 -10.65
N ASP A 224 7.14 3.52 -10.05
CA ASP A 224 8.54 3.17 -10.28
C ASP A 224 8.74 2.21 -11.47
N PHE A 225 7.66 1.62 -12.00
CA PHE A 225 7.62 0.84 -13.24
C PHE A 225 6.96 1.62 -14.39
N TYR A 226 7.36 1.29 -15.63
CA TYR A 226 6.66 1.81 -16.81
C TYR A 226 5.26 1.14 -16.96
N PRO A 227 4.22 1.92 -17.27
CA PRO A 227 4.19 3.36 -17.46
C PRO A 227 4.34 4.12 -16.13
N PHE A 228 5.36 4.97 -16.04
CA PHE A 228 5.68 5.72 -14.82
C PHE A 228 4.58 6.69 -14.41
N VAL A 229 3.83 7.17 -15.37
CA VAL A 229 2.68 8.06 -15.20
C VAL A 229 1.59 7.69 -16.20
N ARG A 230 0.36 8.07 -15.90
CA ARG A 230 -0.73 7.95 -16.85
C ARG A 230 -0.47 8.85 -18.07
N ALA A 231 -0.53 8.25 -19.26
CA ALA A 231 -0.50 8.95 -20.53
C ALA A 231 -1.88 9.49 -20.90
#